data_4e1e54e6c6f369bb42c070318323e273
#
_entry.id   4e1e54e6c6f369bb42c070318323e273
#
_cell.length_a   1.000
_cell.length_b   1.000
_cell.length_c   1.000
_cell.angle_alpha   90.00
_cell.angle_beta   90.00
_cell.angle_gamma   90.00
#
_symmetry.space_group_name_H-M   'P 1'
#
loop_
_entity.id
_entity.type
_entity.pdbx_description
1 polymer ?
#
loop_
_entity_poly.entity_id
_entity_poly.type
_entity_poly.pdbx_seq_one_letter_code
_entity_poly.pdbx_strand_id
1 'polypeptide(L)'
;MRARFIACVLMVLVAASGAAAEDGCGRFDWRVDREIELFGEGFFADVESQSALPKDGAFSMLLQPVAQVIYIVPPERGRDDGYGGIVTLEWIAAGRYQITLSGDAWIDAVQNDKRVPMLASTSRDDCPGIRMSVQFDIQSVPLTLQFGGAMVRRLNISVLRVRENYGIDSWRP
;
A
#
# COMPACT_ATOMS: atom_id res chain seq x y z
N MET A 1 -58.34 53.96 3.76
CA MET A 1 -56.88 53.84 3.75
C MET A 1 -56.52 52.46 4.34
N ARG A 2 -56.12 51.50 3.52
CA ARG A 2 -55.74 50.15 3.98
C ARG A 2 -54.23 50.01 3.81
N ALA A 3 -53.49 49.98 4.90
CA ALA A 3 -52.04 49.74 4.91
C ALA A 3 -51.76 48.25 4.75
N ARG A 4 -51.01 47.89 3.71
CA ARG A 4 -50.50 46.52 3.49
C ARG A 4 -49.09 46.43 4.08
N PHE A 5 -48.93 45.64 5.13
CA PHE A 5 -47.62 45.27 5.66
C PHE A 5 -47.08 44.07 4.80
N ILE A 6 -45.96 44.33 4.11
CA ILE A 6 -45.21 43.31 3.41
C ILE A 6 -44.17 42.80 4.43
N ALA A 7 -44.34 41.58 4.93
CA ALA A 7 -43.34 40.90 5.72
C ALA A 7 -42.27 40.28 4.81
N CYS A 8 -41.05 40.81 4.82
CA CYS A 8 -39.89 40.20 4.20
C CYS A 8 -39.39 39.09 5.09
N VAL A 9 -39.55 37.83 4.68
CA VAL A 9 -38.92 36.67 5.32
C VAL A 9 -37.50 36.54 4.76
N LEU A 10 -36.49 36.86 5.57
CA LEU A 10 -35.10 36.61 5.26
C LEU A 10 -34.83 35.11 5.48
N MET A 11 -34.66 34.35 4.38
CA MET A 11 -34.26 32.96 4.43
C MET A 11 -32.74 32.90 4.56
N VAL A 12 -32.25 32.64 5.77
CA VAL A 12 -30.82 32.42 6.02
C VAL A 12 -30.45 31.01 5.57
N LEU A 13 -29.79 30.90 4.41
CA LEU A 13 -29.15 29.65 3.98
C LEU A 13 -27.92 29.41 4.85
N VAL A 14 -28.04 28.50 5.82
CA VAL A 14 -26.89 27.94 6.55
C VAL A 14 -26.23 26.95 5.60
N ALA A 15 -25.13 27.36 4.95
CA ALA A 15 -24.24 26.45 4.26
C ALA A 15 -23.56 25.58 5.31
N ALA A 16 -24.03 24.34 5.47
CA ALA A 16 -23.31 23.33 6.21
C ALA A 16 -22.05 22.98 5.41
N SER A 17 -20.91 23.59 5.77
CA SER A 17 -19.60 23.13 5.34
C SER A 17 -19.38 21.76 5.99
N GLY A 18 -19.72 20.69 5.23
CA GLY A 18 -19.30 19.35 5.57
C GLY A 18 -17.78 19.34 5.55
N ALA A 19 -17.14 19.33 6.72
CA ALA A 19 -15.76 18.92 6.82
C ALA A 19 -15.74 17.48 6.25
N ALA A 20 -15.20 17.30 5.05
CA ALA A 20 -14.83 15.98 4.57
C ALA A 20 -13.87 15.43 5.63
N ALA A 21 -14.28 14.36 6.32
CA ALA A 21 -13.36 13.64 7.18
C ALA A 21 -12.18 13.25 6.28
N GLU A 22 -10.98 13.75 6.60
CA GLU A 22 -9.76 13.28 5.95
C GLU A 22 -9.81 11.76 6.05
N ASP A 23 -9.86 11.08 4.89
CA ASP A 23 -9.80 9.63 4.89
C ASP A 23 -8.46 9.22 5.53
N GLY A 24 -8.41 8.04 6.13
CA GLY A 24 -7.22 7.58 6.84
C GLY A 24 -5.96 7.51 5.97
N CYS A 25 -6.12 7.60 4.65
CA CYS A 25 -5.04 7.57 3.68
C CYS A 25 -4.05 8.74 3.83
N GLY A 26 -4.54 9.94 4.15
CA GLY A 26 -3.68 11.10 4.41
C GLY A 26 -2.86 11.00 5.70
N ARG A 27 -3.09 9.99 6.54
CA ARG A 27 -2.44 9.81 7.85
C ARG A 27 -1.33 8.75 7.87
N PHE A 28 -1.00 8.16 6.71
CA PHE A 28 0.22 7.36 6.60
C PHE A 28 1.45 8.23 6.81
N ASP A 29 2.54 7.66 7.30
CA ASP A 29 3.79 8.39 7.58
C ASP A 29 4.48 8.87 6.30
N TRP A 30 4.01 8.41 5.14
CA TRP A 30 4.39 8.84 3.79
C TRP A 30 3.22 8.74 2.83
N ARG A 31 3.39 9.35 1.65
CA ARG A 31 2.34 9.39 0.64
C ARG A 31 2.08 8.01 0.04
N VAL A 32 0.80 7.69 -0.10
CA VAL A 32 0.29 6.45 -0.71
C VAL A 32 -0.65 6.73 -1.90
N ASP A 33 -0.60 7.95 -2.47
CA ASP A 33 -1.52 8.37 -3.55
C ASP A 33 -1.39 7.50 -4.80
N ARG A 34 -0.17 7.09 -5.15
CA ARG A 34 0.09 6.21 -6.30
C ARG A 34 -0.52 4.83 -6.10
N GLU A 35 -0.47 4.33 -4.89
CA GLU A 35 -1.05 3.06 -4.49
C GLU A 35 -2.57 3.13 -4.50
N ILE A 36 -3.16 4.24 -4.04
CA ILE A 36 -4.61 4.49 -4.10
C ILE A 36 -5.08 4.47 -5.55
N GLU A 37 -4.39 5.18 -6.43
CA GLU A 37 -4.69 5.23 -7.86
C GLU A 37 -4.61 3.83 -8.48
N LEU A 38 -3.48 3.14 -8.29
CA LEU A 38 -3.27 1.78 -8.80
C LEU A 38 -4.33 0.80 -8.29
N PHE A 39 -4.62 0.81 -6.98
CA PHE A 39 -5.60 -0.11 -6.40
C PHE A 39 -7.04 0.25 -6.80
N GLY A 40 -7.31 1.54 -7.08
CA GLY A 40 -8.61 2.01 -7.58
C GLY A 40 -8.90 1.62 -9.03
N GLU A 41 -7.88 1.51 -9.87
CA GLU A 41 -8.05 1.09 -11.27
C GLU A 41 -8.54 -0.36 -11.40
N GLY A 42 -8.25 -1.22 -10.42
CA GLY A 42 -8.76 -2.59 -10.34
C GLY A 42 -8.22 -3.55 -11.41
N PHE A 43 -7.33 -3.11 -12.29
CA PHE A 43 -6.73 -3.93 -13.35
C PHE A 43 -5.40 -4.53 -12.86
N PHE A 44 -5.47 -5.60 -12.08
CA PHE A 44 -4.28 -6.31 -11.62
C PHE A 44 -4.11 -7.62 -12.36
N ALA A 45 -2.85 -7.96 -12.65
CA ALA A 45 -2.50 -9.33 -12.97
C ALA A 45 -2.70 -10.19 -11.71
N ASP A 46 -3.41 -11.29 -11.83
CA ASP A 46 -3.44 -12.31 -10.81
C ASP A 46 -2.10 -13.05 -10.81
N VAL A 47 -1.51 -13.15 -9.63
CA VAL A 47 -0.21 -13.79 -9.41
C VAL A 47 -0.36 -14.87 -8.37
N GLU A 48 0.03 -16.08 -8.71
CA GLU A 48 0.07 -17.19 -7.76
C GLU A 48 1.33 -17.13 -6.90
N SER A 49 1.28 -17.74 -5.72
CA SER A 49 2.47 -17.93 -4.89
C SER A 49 3.55 -18.69 -5.65
N GLN A 50 4.82 -18.34 -5.43
CA GLN A 50 6.01 -18.84 -6.10
C GLN A 50 6.20 -18.36 -7.56
N SER A 51 5.43 -17.38 -8.00
CA SER A 51 5.60 -16.78 -9.32
C SER A 51 6.75 -15.79 -9.35
N ALA A 52 7.33 -15.62 -10.56
CA ALA A 52 8.22 -14.52 -10.87
C ALA A 52 7.42 -13.32 -11.39
N LEU A 53 7.71 -12.14 -10.89
CA LEU A 53 7.16 -10.89 -11.39
C LEU A 53 8.12 -10.30 -12.43
N PRO A 54 7.60 -9.82 -13.56
CA PRO A 54 8.45 -9.27 -14.62
C PRO A 54 9.08 -7.93 -14.25
N LYS A 55 8.46 -7.18 -13.35
CA LYS A 55 8.88 -5.84 -12.91
C LYS A 55 8.15 -5.42 -11.66
N ASP A 56 8.60 -4.31 -11.06
CA ASP A 56 7.85 -3.59 -10.03
C ASP A 56 6.50 -3.06 -10.58
N GLY A 57 5.53 -2.88 -9.70
CA GLY A 57 4.17 -2.45 -10.04
C GLY A 57 3.14 -2.94 -9.04
N ALA A 58 1.89 -3.01 -9.45
CA ALA A 58 0.80 -3.55 -8.64
C ALA A 58 0.28 -4.88 -9.22
N PHE A 59 -0.09 -5.79 -8.35
CA PHE A 59 -0.63 -7.12 -8.69
C PHE A 59 -1.56 -7.64 -7.60
N SER A 60 -2.39 -8.60 -7.95
CA SER A 60 -3.27 -9.30 -7.01
C SER A 60 -2.72 -10.70 -6.76
N MET A 61 -2.25 -10.94 -5.54
CA MET A 61 -1.65 -12.22 -5.18
C MET A 61 -2.69 -13.18 -4.64
N LEU A 62 -2.71 -14.39 -5.22
CA LEU A 62 -3.44 -15.53 -4.69
C LEU A 62 -2.57 -16.21 -3.63
N LEU A 63 -3.00 -16.10 -2.38
CA LEU A 63 -2.34 -16.69 -1.23
C LEU A 63 -2.79 -18.12 -1.02
N GLN A 64 -1.90 -18.96 -0.51
CA GLN A 64 -2.17 -20.34 -0.11
C GLN A 64 -2.08 -20.47 1.42
N PRO A 65 -2.63 -21.55 2.02
CA PRO A 65 -2.45 -21.78 3.45
C PRO A 65 -0.99 -21.71 3.86
N VAL A 66 -0.67 -20.98 4.96
CA VAL A 66 0.72 -20.77 5.42
C VAL A 66 1.50 -22.08 5.52
N ALA A 67 0.86 -23.17 5.95
CA ALA A 67 1.49 -24.48 6.05
C ALA A 67 1.95 -25.08 4.70
N GLN A 68 1.52 -24.53 3.57
CA GLN A 68 1.90 -24.93 2.22
C GLN A 68 2.94 -24.01 1.59
N VAL A 69 3.29 -22.90 2.24
CA VAL A 69 4.27 -21.94 1.75
C VAL A 69 5.68 -22.41 2.07
N ILE A 70 6.53 -22.52 1.07
CA ILE A 70 7.96 -22.79 1.25
C ILE A 70 8.70 -21.46 1.26
N TYR A 71 8.94 -20.93 2.45
CA TYR A 71 9.65 -19.67 2.64
C TYR A 71 11.16 -19.84 2.41
N ILE A 72 11.79 -18.85 1.79
CA ILE A 72 13.25 -18.81 1.56
C ILE A 72 13.99 -18.65 2.91
N VAL A 73 13.49 -17.75 3.74
CA VAL A 73 13.97 -17.59 5.12
C VAL A 73 12.83 -17.85 6.09
N PRO A 74 13.07 -18.52 7.22
CA PRO A 74 12.01 -18.75 8.21
C PRO A 74 11.41 -17.43 8.67
N PRO A 75 10.07 -17.27 8.75
CA PRO A 75 9.44 -16.05 9.26
C PRO A 75 9.88 -15.77 10.71
N GLU A 76 10.29 -14.54 11.01
CA GLU A 76 10.61 -14.15 12.41
C GLU A 76 9.36 -13.87 13.22
N ARG A 77 8.33 -13.39 12.55
CA ARG A 77 7.05 -13.02 13.14
C ARG A 77 5.97 -13.62 12.25
N GLY A 78 5.10 -14.33 12.83
CA GLY A 78 4.05 -14.86 12.00
C GLY A 78 3.05 -15.60 12.83
N ARG A 79 1.84 -15.56 12.34
CA ARG A 79 0.82 -16.50 12.73
C ARG A 79 1.08 -17.77 11.93
N ASP A 80 1.00 -18.89 12.57
CA ASP A 80 1.08 -20.21 11.91
C ASP A 80 -0.23 -20.54 11.17
N ASP A 81 -1.25 -19.69 11.34
CA ASP A 81 -2.55 -19.78 10.70
C ASP A 81 -2.72 -18.70 9.60
N GLY A 82 -3.75 -18.89 8.78
CA GLY A 82 -4.09 -17.98 7.68
C GLY A 82 -3.40 -18.31 6.38
N TYR A 83 -3.21 -17.30 5.55
CA TYR A 83 -2.71 -17.43 4.19
C TYR A 83 -1.41 -16.66 4.03
N GLY A 84 -0.57 -17.16 3.12
CA GLY A 84 0.71 -16.55 2.79
C GLY A 84 1.14 -16.90 1.37
N GLY A 85 2.31 -16.43 1.00
CA GLY A 85 2.90 -16.71 -0.30
C GLY A 85 4.23 -16.02 -0.48
N ILE A 86 4.87 -16.30 -1.60
CA ILE A 86 6.12 -15.67 -2.01
C ILE A 86 6.05 -15.25 -3.47
N VAL A 87 6.71 -14.15 -3.82
CA VAL A 87 6.94 -13.75 -5.22
C VAL A 87 8.37 -13.26 -5.37
N THR A 88 8.94 -13.44 -6.55
CA THR A 88 10.30 -13.02 -6.85
C THR A 88 10.32 -12.03 -8.00
N LEU A 89 10.97 -10.89 -7.81
CA LEU A 89 11.34 -9.96 -8.86
C LEU A 89 12.78 -10.28 -9.28
N GLU A 90 12.89 -10.88 -10.45
CA GLU A 90 14.19 -11.28 -11.04
C GLU A 90 15.07 -10.07 -11.35
N TRP A 91 14.43 -8.96 -11.73
CA TRP A 91 15.08 -7.72 -12.13
C TRP A 91 14.50 -6.55 -11.32
N ILE A 92 15.33 -5.97 -10.49
CA ILE A 92 14.98 -4.79 -9.70
C ILE A 92 16.19 -3.86 -9.61
N ALA A 93 15.99 -2.56 -9.82
CA ALA A 93 17.04 -1.59 -9.64
C ALA A 93 17.28 -1.31 -8.16
N ALA A 94 18.53 -1.02 -7.77
CA ALA A 94 18.80 -0.59 -6.41
C ALA A 94 18.05 0.70 -6.06
N GLY A 95 17.63 0.81 -4.80
CA GLY A 95 16.95 2.01 -4.28
C GLY A 95 15.99 1.70 -3.16
N ARG A 96 15.33 2.74 -2.67
CA ARG A 96 14.27 2.58 -1.68
C ARG A 96 12.98 2.18 -2.37
N TYR A 97 12.36 1.13 -1.85
CA TYR A 97 11.06 0.64 -2.31
C TYR A 97 10.04 0.73 -1.20
N GLN A 98 8.85 1.12 -1.61
CA GLN A 98 7.63 1.11 -0.81
C GLN A 98 6.77 -0.06 -1.27
N ILE A 99 6.44 -0.93 -0.34
CA ILE A 99 5.59 -2.10 -0.58
C ILE A 99 4.32 -1.91 0.23
N THR A 100 3.20 -1.87 -0.48
CA THR A 100 1.90 -1.54 0.11
C THR A 100 0.92 -2.68 -0.09
N LEU A 101 0.16 -3.01 0.95
CA LEU A 101 -0.76 -4.13 1.01
C LEU A 101 -2.19 -3.64 1.23
N SER A 102 -3.15 -4.29 0.59
CA SER A 102 -4.58 -4.02 0.79
C SER A 102 -5.17 -4.68 2.04
N GLY A 103 -4.44 -5.53 2.72
CA GLY A 103 -4.89 -6.26 3.92
C GLY A 103 -3.77 -6.49 4.92
N ASP A 104 -4.14 -6.98 6.09
CA ASP A 104 -3.18 -7.35 7.13
C ASP A 104 -2.41 -8.60 6.72
N ALA A 105 -1.10 -8.49 6.70
CA ALA A 105 -0.15 -9.58 6.53
C ALA A 105 1.22 -9.12 7.05
N TRP A 106 2.04 -10.03 7.53
CA TRP A 106 3.46 -9.72 7.69
C TRP A 106 4.17 -9.82 6.33
N ILE A 107 5.25 -9.10 6.18
CA ILE A 107 6.07 -9.09 4.97
C ILE A 107 7.55 -9.14 5.33
N ASP A 108 8.30 -10.00 4.64
CA ASP A 108 9.75 -10.02 4.61
C ASP A 108 10.24 -9.78 3.18
N ALA A 109 11.27 -8.95 3.05
CA ALA A 109 12.05 -8.82 1.82
C ALA A 109 13.32 -9.66 1.96
N VAL A 110 13.67 -10.45 0.94
CA VAL A 110 14.80 -11.36 0.95
C VAL A 110 15.66 -11.13 -0.28
N GLN A 111 16.97 -10.93 -0.08
CA GLN A 111 17.99 -10.87 -1.12
C GLN A 111 19.21 -11.69 -0.69
N ASN A 112 19.79 -12.46 -1.64
CA ASN A 112 20.93 -13.35 -1.35
C ASN A 112 20.68 -14.28 -0.14
N ASP A 113 19.48 -14.86 -0.08
CA ASP A 113 19.03 -15.76 0.99
C ASP A 113 19.09 -15.14 2.41
N LYS A 114 19.05 -13.82 2.48
CA LYS A 114 19.04 -13.07 3.73
C LYS A 114 17.90 -12.07 3.75
N ARG A 115 17.31 -11.92 4.92
CA ARG A 115 16.29 -10.90 5.14
C ARG A 115 16.89 -9.51 5.03
N VAL A 116 16.24 -8.68 4.22
CA VAL A 116 16.55 -7.25 4.14
C VAL A 116 15.89 -6.56 5.33
N PRO A 117 16.61 -5.76 6.11
CA PRO A 117 16.02 -5.03 7.22
C PRO A 117 14.91 -4.09 6.75
N MET A 118 13.75 -4.15 7.41
CA MET A 118 12.67 -3.19 7.21
C MET A 118 13.11 -1.84 7.77
N LEU A 119 13.00 -0.78 6.98
CA LEU A 119 13.36 0.58 7.39
C LEU A 119 12.25 1.21 8.23
N ALA A 120 11.01 1.09 7.76
CA ALA A 120 9.85 1.67 8.40
C ALA A 120 8.58 0.94 7.96
N SER A 121 7.56 1.01 8.81
CA SER A 121 6.22 0.49 8.51
C SER A 121 5.15 1.42 9.08
N THR A 122 4.05 1.56 8.36
CA THR A 122 2.88 2.33 8.75
C THR A 122 1.62 1.61 8.34
N SER A 123 0.55 1.72 9.11
CA SER A 123 -0.73 1.05 8.84
C SER A 123 -1.91 1.90 9.29
N ARG A 124 -3.06 1.73 8.61
CA ARG A 124 -4.32 2.42 8.90
C ARG A 124 -5.49 1.48 8.66
N ASP A 125 -6.52 1.60 9.49
CA ASP A 125 -7.74 0.81 9.38
C ASP A 125 -8.79 1.51 8.51
N ASP A 126 -8.63 2.80 8.33
CA ASP A 126 -9.59 3.72 7.76
C ASP A 126 -9.16 4.30 6.40
N CYS A 127 -8.15 3.71 5.75
CA CYS A 127 -7.82 3.99 4.36
C CYS A 127 -8.44 2.91 3.45
N PRO A 128 -9.42 3.26 2.61
CA PRO A 128 -10.06 2.29 1.72
C PRO A 128 -9.05 1.63 0.77
N GLY A 129 -9.02 0.31 0.77
CA GLY A 129 -8.18 -0.49 -0.14
C GLY A 129 -6.70 -0.55 0.21
N ILE A 130 -6.22 0.21 1.21
CA ILE A 130 -4.84 0.15 1.70
C ILE A 130 -4.84 -0.09 3.20
N ARG A 131 -4.12 -1.10 3.64
CA ARG A 131 -4.04 -1.45 5.05
C ARG A 131 -2.69 -1.13 5.67
N MET A 132 -1.60 -1.42 4.97
CA MET A 132 -0.25 -1.15 5.45
C MET A 132 0.71 -0.83 4.31
N SER A 133 1.77 -0.13 4.65
CA SER A 133 2.87 0.18 3.76
C SER A 133 4.19 0.05 4.51
N VAL A 134 5.19 -0.51 3.86
CA VAL A 134 6.52 -0.74 4.43
C VAL A 134 7.60 -0.26 3.47
N GLN A 135 8.77 0.11 3.99
CA GLN A 135 9.88 0.54 3.16
C GLN A 135 11.12 -0.32 3.41
N PHE A 136 11.84 -0.63 2.31
CA PHE A 136 13.10 -1.34 2.30
C PHE A 136 14.11 -0.64 1.38
N ASP A 137 15.40 -0.67 1.74
CA ASP A 137 16.48 -0.34 0.82
C ASP A 137 16.93 -1.62 0.09
N ILE A 138 16.71 -1.66 -1.21
CA ILE A 138 16.90 -2.85 -2.07
C ILE A 138 18.15 -2.68 -2.92
N GLN A 139 18.92 -3.76 -3.07
CA GLN A 139 20.07 -3.83 -3.97
C GLN A 139 19.65 -4.30 -5.38
N SER A 140 20.52 -4.08 -6.38
CA SER A 140 20.28 -4.50 -7.77
C SER A 140 20.58 -5.99 -7.96
N VAL A 141 19.89 -6.84 -7.20
CA VAL A 141 19.91 -8.31 -7.28
C VAL A 141 18.47 -8.80 -7.09
N PRO A 142 18.13 -10.04 -7.47
CA PRO A 142 16.78 -10.56 -7.31
C PRO A 142 16.19 -10.31 -5.91
N LEU A 143 14.93 -9.90 -5.86
CA LEU A 143 14.21 -9.64 -4.63
C LEU A 143 13.07 -10.66 -4.48
N THR A 144 13.07 -11.42 -3.41
CA THR A 144 11.91 -12.23 -3.02
C THR A 144 11.15 -11.54 -1.91
N LEU A 145 9.85 -11.41 -2.10
CA LEU A 145 8.92 -10.95 -1.06
C LEU A 145 8.18 -12.15 -0.50
N GLN A 146 8.15 -12.27 0.80
CA GLN A 146 7.45 -13.30 1.55
C GLN A 146 6.33 -12.66 2.36
N PHE A 147 5.15 -13.27 2.36
CA PHE A 147 3.96 -12.78 3.05
C PHE A 147 3.34 -13.91 3.86
N GLY A 148 2.70 -13.57 4.98
CA GLY A 148 1.91 -14.53 5.71
C GLY A 148 1.05 -13.91 6.80
N GLY A 149 0.24 -14.76 7.43
CA GLY A 149 -0.70 -14.36 8.45
C GLY A 149 -1.91 -13.57 7.93
N ALA A 150 -2.12 -13.53 6.62
CA ALA A 150 -3.30 -12.91 6.03
C ALA A 150 -4.55 -13.73 6.33
N MET A 151 -5.66 -13.05 6.67
CA MET A 151 -6.96 -13.69 6.88
C MET A 151 -7.78 -13.80 5.59
N VAL A 152 -7.22 -13.36 4.47
CA VAL A 152 -7.83 -13.39 3.14
C VAL A 152 -6.97 -14.18 2.16
N ARG A 153 -7.61 -14.78 1.16
CA ARG A 153 -6.90 -15.55 0.12
C ARG A 153 -6.35 -14.71 -1.01
N ARG A 154 -6.74 -13.44 -1.08
CA ARG A 154 -6.32 -12.52 -2.13
C ARG A 154 -5.85 -11.23 -1.49
N LEU A 155 -4.67 -10.78 -1.89
CA LEU A 155 -4.03 -9.57 -1.37
C LEU A 155 -3.54 -8.73 -2.55
N ASN A 156 -4.01 -7.50 -2.66
CA ASN A 156 -3.43 -6.55 -3.60
C ASN A 156 -2.14 -6.01 -3.02
N ILE A 157 -1.11 -6.01 -3.83
CA ILE A 157 0.25 -5.64 -3.45
C ILE A 157 0.78 -4.66 -4.48
N SER A 158 1.41 -3.60 -4.03
CA SER A 158 2.25 -2.76 -4.89
C SER A 158 3.69 -2.80 -4.43
N VAL A 159 4.60 -2.84 -5.38
CA VAL A 159 6.05 -2.72 -5.18
C VAL A 159 6.50 -1.53 -6.00
N LEU A 160 6.75 -0.40 -5.36
CA LEU A 160 7.04 0.85 -6.06
C LEU A 160 8.32 1.49 -5.53
N ARG A 161 9.18 1.90 -6.44
CA ARG A 161 10.37 2.67 -6.07
C ARG A 161 9.94 4.03 -5.52
N VAL A 162 10.45 4.39 -4.35
CA VAL A 162 10.27 5.72 -3.77
C VAL A 162 10.93 6.74 -4.69
N ARG A 163 10.16 7.71 -5.14
CA ARG A 163 10.71 8.84 -5.90
C ARG A 163 11.35 9.80 -4.90
N GLU A 164 12.64 9.94 -4.95
CA GLU A 164 13.29 11.07 -4.30
C GLU A 164 12.82 12.32 -5.02
N ASN A 165 12.10 13.19 -4.32
CA ASN A 165 11.85 14.53 -4.83
C ASN A 165 13.20 15.25 -4.81
N TYR A 166 13.93 15.17 -5.90
CA TYR A 166 14.98 16.16 -6.16
C TYR A 166 14.25 17.50 -6.23
N GLY A 167 14.34 18.26 -5.13
CA GLY A 167 13.77 19.58 -5.05
C GLY A 167 14.21 20.41 -6.24
N ILE A 168 13.25 20.90 -7.01
CA ILE A 168 13.44 21.82 -8.14
C ILE A 168 13.89 23.21 -7.60
N ASP A 169 14.19 23.33 -6.32
CA ASP A 169 14.54 24.59 -5.65
C ASP A 169 16.00 25.02 -5.82
N SER A 170 16.83 24.30 -6.60
CA SER A 170 18.23 24.67 -6.79
C SER A 170 18.50 25.53 -8.03
N TRP A 171 17.46 25.95 -8.78
CA TRP A 171 17.59 26.84 -9.92
C TRP A 171 16.83 28.16 -9.69
N ARG A 172 17.18 28.94 -8.67
CA ARG A 172 16.94 30.38 -8.66
C ARG A 172 18.24 31.09 -9.01
N PRO A 173 18.25 31.89 -10.11
CA PRO A 173 19.38 32.71 -10.44
C PRO A 173 19.58 33.86 -9.43
#